data_5607e206ba4a893cd631115e7f255259
#
_entry.id   5607e206ba4a893cd631115e7f255259
#
_cell.length_a   1.000
_cell.length_b   1.000
_cell.length_c   1.000
_cell.angle_alpha   90.00
_cell.angle_beta   90.00
_cell.angle_gamma   90.00
#
_symmetry.space_group_name_H-M   'P 1'
#
loop_
_entity.id
_entity.type
_entity.pdbx_description
1 polymer ?
#
loop_
_entity_poly.entity_id
_entity_poly.type
_entity_poly.pdbx_seq_one_letter_code
_entity_poly.pdbx_strand_id
1 'polypeptide(L)'
;MIKNFMQELKTQRWDDHRYYHHSRINQSLHFVSAASFLFAYAMLFFDPVVSALVGWLVSMTSRQAGHFFFEPKGYDHVNHATHEHKEEIKVGYNLQRKVVLMTIWALSPLVLYVDPTLFGLFTPWADPADFMRQVAKIWLTIGLGGLLFRTIHLFFIRDVETGLVWMTKILTDPFSDLKLYYKAPLALMKGELIDPGLEKHVKHA
;
A
#
# COMPACT_ATOMS: atom_id res chain seq x y z
N MET A 1 -0.05 27.25 -1.67
CA MET A 1 -0.81 26.01 -1.38
C MET A 1 -0.65 24.97 -2.50
N ILE A 2 -1.21 25.10 -3.70
CA ILE A 2 -1.14 24.03 -4.75
C ILE A 2 0.30 23.68 -5.16
N LYS A 3 1.21 24.65 -5.32
CA LYS A 3 2.62 24.35 -5.66
C LYS A 3 3.33 23.56 -4.57
N ASN A 4 3.09 23.88 -3.30
CA ASN A 4 3.66 23.16 -2.16
C ASN A 4 3.11 21.74 -2.10
N PHE A 5 1.80 21.56 -2.25
CA PHE A 5 1.14 20.24 -2.28
C PHE A 5 1.73 19.31 -3.36
N MET A 6 1.85 19.79 -4.60
CA MET A 6 2.41 19.00 -5.69
C MET A 6 3.89 18.69 -5.50
N GLN A 7 4.65 19.61 -4.90
CA GLN A 7 6.05 19.38 -4.57
C GLN A 7 6.18 18.31 -3.48
N GLU A 8 5.39 18.43 -2.42
CA GLU A 8 5.36 17.46 -1.32
C GLU A 8 4.94 16.06 -1.80
N LEU A 9 3.94 15.97 -2.69
CA LEU A 9 3.54 14.70 -3.30
C LEU A 9 4.67 14.05 -4.09
N LYS A 10 5.44 14.83 -4.84
CA LYS A 10 6.62 14.34 -5.57
C LYS A 10 7.72 13.88 -4.61
N THR A 11 7.97 14.63 -3.54
CA THR A 11 8.94 14.30 -2.51
C THR A 11 8.59 12.99 -1.82
N GLN A 12 7.35 12.83 -1.34
CA GLN A 12 6.90 11.60 -0.69
C GLN A 12 6.99 10.38 -1.62
N ARG A 13 6.68 10.51 -2.92
CA ARG A 13 6.85 9.43 -3.91
C ARG A 13 8.30 9.09 -4.17
N TRP A 14 9.15 10.11 -4.26
CA TRP A 14 10.58 9.93 -4.46
C TRP A 14 11.22 9.24 -3.25
N ASP A 15 10.87 9.65 -2.03
CA ASP A 15 11.36 9.06 -0.80
C ASP A 15 10.92 7.59 -0.66
N ASP A 16 9.67 7.26 -1.00
CA ASP A 16 9.22 5.87 -1.05
C ASP A 16 10.05 5.05 -2.05
N HIS A 17 10.27 5.56 -3.25
CA HIS A 17 11.03 4.85 -4.27
C HIS A 17 12.48 4.65 -3.85
N ARG A 18 13.17 5.72 -3.47
CA ARG A 18 14.62 5.68 -3.19
C ARG A 18 14.98 4.95 -1.91
N TYR A 19 14.12 4.96 -0.89
CA TYR A 19 14.42 4.33 0.40
C TYR A 19 13.91 2.91 0.53
N TYR A 20 12.82 2.57 -0.14
CA TYR A 20 12.13 1.30 0.14
C TYR A 20 12.04 0.36 -1.07
N HIS A 21 12.25 0.83 -2.30
CA HIS A 21 12.04 0.04 -3.52
C HIS A 21 13.31 -0.19 -4.35
N HIS A 22 14.43 -0.57 -3.69
CA HIS A 22 15.70 -0.86 -4.39
C HIS A 22 15.66 -2.18 -5.16
N SER A 23 14.99 -3.19 -4.60
CA SER A 23 14.92 -4.54 -5.18
C SER A 23 13.98 -4.58 -6.37
N ARG A 24 14.43 -5.19 -7.49
CA ARG A 24 13.57 -5.49 -8.65
C ARG A 24 12.43 -6.44 -8.30
N ILE A 25 12.60 -7.31 -7.30
CA ILE A 25 11.51 -8.15 -6.78
C ILE A 25 10.44 -7.26 -6.14
N ASN A 26 10.84 -6.33 -5.25
CA ASN A 26 9.92 -5.40 -4.63
C ASN A 26 9.18 -4.55 -5.67
N GLN A 27 9.91 -3.98 -6.64
CA GLN A 27 9.33 -3.21 -7.74
C GLN A 27 8.35 -4.03 -8.57
N SER A 28 8.66 -5.31 -8.85
CA SER A 28 7.75 -6.22 -9.59
C SER A 28 6.48 -6.53 -8.81
N LEU A 29 6.58 -6.73 -7.50
CA LEU A 29 5.42 -6.90 -6.61
C LEU A 29 4.56 -5.63 -6.56
N HIS A 30 5.18 -4.45 -6.53
CA HIS A 30 4.47 -3.18 -6.62
C HIS A 30 3.81 -2.96 -7.98
N PHE A 31 4.42 -3.41 -9.08
CA PHE A 31 3.79 -3.39 -10.40
C PHE A 31 2.54 -4.26 -10.45
N VAL A 32 2.61 -5.51 -9.94
CA VAL A 32 1.43 -6.40 -9.83
C VAL A 32 0.35 -5.77 -8.96
N SER A 33 0.75 -5.22 -7.80
CA SER A 33 -0.16 -4.49 -6.91
C SER A 33 -0.85 -3.32 -7.62
N ALA A 34 -0.08 -2.51 -8.35
CA ALA A 34 -0.61 -1.34 -9.06
C ALA A 34 -1.63 -1.74 -10.14
N ALA A 35 -1.30 -2.71 -10.98
CA ALA A 35 -2.19 -3.20 -12.03
C ALA A 35 -3.50 -3.76 -11.46
N SER A 36 -3.40 -4.57 -10.39
CA SER A 36 -4.57 -5.15 -9.74
C SER A 36 -5.38 -4.11 -8.94
N PHE A 37 -4.78 -3.07 -8.36
CA PHE A 37 -5.54 -1.96 -7.77
C PHE A 37 -6.32 -1.16 -8.81
N LEU A 38 -5.74 -0.88 -9.97
CA LEU A 38 -6.46 -0.19 -11.04
C LEU A 38 -7.65 -1.02 -11.54
N PHE A 39 -7.48 -2.33 -11.65
CA PHE A 39 -8.60 -3.22 -11.94
C PHE A 39 -9.65 -3.19 -10.81
N ALA A 40 -9.23 -3.27 -9.54
CA ALA A 40 -10.14 -3.19 -8.39
C ALA A 40 -10.90 -1.85 -8.34
N TYR A 41 -10.26 -0.73 -8.66
CA TYR A 41 -10.94 0.57 -8.76
C TYR A 41 -12.04 0.57 -9.82
N ALA A 42 -11.78 -0.02 -10.99
CA ALA A 42 -12.82 -0.16 -12.01
C ALA A 42 -13.96 -1.04 -11.50
N MET A 43 -13.63 -2.18 -10.86
CA MET A 43 -14.63 -3.12 -10.34
C MET A 43 -15.49 -2.57 -9.21
N LEU A 44 -15.08 -1.51 -8.49
CA LEU A 44 -15.94 -0.84 -7.50
C LEU A 44 -17.29 -0.40 -8.09
N PHE A 45 -17.34 -0.09 -9.37
CA PHE A 45 -18.56 0.37 -10.05
C PHE A 45 -19.39 -0.76 -10.66
N PHE A 46 -18.81 -1.97 -10.81
CA PHE A 46 -19.47 -3.12 -11.44
C PHE A 46 -19.73 -4.25 -10.46
N ASP A 47 -18.73 -4.63 -9.67
CA ASP A 47 -18.80 -5.71 -8.68
C ASP A 47 -17.89 -5.39 -7.48
N PRO A 48 -18.45 -4.77 -6.41
CA PRO A 48 -17.69 -4.45 -5.21
C PRO A 48 -17.08 -5.68 -4.51
N VAL A 49 -17.64 -6.88 -4.70
CA VAL A 49 -17.08 -8.11 -4.14
C VAL A 49 -15.78 -8.46 -4.82
N VAL A 50 -15.78 -8.49 -6.15
CA VAL A 50 -14.56 -8.71 -6.95
C VAL A 50 -13.53 -7.63 -6.65
N SER A 51 -13.96 -6.36 -6.55
CA SER A 51 -13.08 -5.25 -6.17
C SER A 51 -12.38 -5.51 -4.83
N ALA A 52 -13.13 -5.86 -3.79
CA ALA A 52 -12.58 -6.15 -2.46
C ALA A 52 -11.61 -7.34 -2.48
N LEU A 53 -12.00 -8.43 -3.14
CA LEU A 53 -11.17 -9.63 -3.23
C LEU A 53 -9.85 -9.36 -3.95
N VAL A 54 -9.90 -8.74 -5.13
CA VAL A 54 -8.69 -8.39 -5.89
C VAL A 54 -7.85 -7.36 -5.14
N GLY A 55 -8.48 -6.32 -4.59
CA GLY A 55 -7.81 -5.26 -3.83
C GLY A 55 -7.04 -5.81 -2.63
N TRP A 56 -7.57 -6.78 -1.90
CA TRP A 56 -6.92 -7.34 -0.72
C TRP A 56 -6.06 -8.57 -1.02
N LEU A 57 -6.60 -9.56 -1.72
CA LEU A 57 -5.90 -10.84 -1.93
C LEU A 57 -4.75 -10.74 -2.95
N VAL A 58 -4.83 -9.82 -3.89
CA VAL A 58 -3.79 -9.64 -4.91
C VAL A 58 -3.02 -8.34 -4.66
N SER A 59 -3.73 -7.20 -4.68
CA SER A 59 -3.06 -5.90 -4.67
C SER A 59 -2.36 -5.63 -3.33
N MET A 60 -3.08 -5.75 -2.21
CA MET A 60 -2.52 -5.45 -0.90
C MET A 60 -1.49 -6.51 -0.49
N THR A 61 -1.74 -7.81 -0.72
CA THR A 61 -0.78 -8.87 -0.36
C THR A 61 0.51 -8.76 -1.14
N SER A 62 0.50 -8.51 -2.45
CA SER A 62 1.73 -8.32 -3.23
C SER A 62 2.50 -7.07 -2.76
N ARG A 63 1.79 -5.94 -2.52
CA ARG A 63 2.43 -4.73 -1.98
C ARG A 63 3.07 -4.96 -0.61
N GLN A 64 2.36 -5.61 0.32
CA GLN A 64 2.90 -5.86 1.65
C GLN A 64 4.01 -6.90 1.64
N ALA A 65 3.95 -7.93 0.77
CA ALA A 65 5.06 -8.87 0.59
C ALA A 65 6.35 -8.13 0.16
N GLY A 66 6.24 -7.15 -0.75
CA GLY A 66 7.35 -6.27 -1.10
C GLY A 66 7.98 -5.59 0.13
N HIS A 67 7.16 -4.98 0.96
CA HIS A 67 7.62 -4.28 2.15
C HIS A 67 8.12 -5.20 3.27
N PHE A 68 7.51 -6.37 3.49
CA PHE A 68 7.91 -7.26 4.57
C PHE A 68 9.20 -8.02 4.27
N PHE A 69 9.40 -8.44 3.02
CA PHE A 69 10.47 -9.36 2.67
C PHE A 69 11.60 -8.73 1.85
N PHE A 70 11.33 -7.65 1.11
CA PHE A 70 12.27 -7.08 0.13
C PHE A 70 12.60 -5.60 0.35
N GLU A 71 12.05 -4.97 1.39
CA GLU A 71 12.45 -3.62 1.82
C GLU A 71 13.80 -3.68 2.54
N PRO A 72 14.79 -2.80 2.22
CA PRO A 72 16.07 -2.78 2.90
C PRO A 72 15.92 -2.41 4.38
N LYS A 73 16.34 -3.30 5.28
CA LYS A 73 16.22 -3.12 6.75
C LYS A 73 17.50 -2.61 7.40
N GLY A 74 18.65 -2.72 6.74
CA GLY A 74 19.94 -2.27 7.24
C GLY A 74 20.26 -0.82 6.88
N TYR A 75 21.54 -0.46 7.05
CA TYR A 75 22.08 0.79 6.55
C TYR A 75 21.97 0.84 5.02
N ASP A 76 21.41 1.91 4.54
CA ASP A 76 21.24 2.17 3.10
C ASP A 76 22.51 2.86 2.56
N HIS A 77 23.38 2.07 1.96
CA HIS A 77 24.63 2.58 1.39
C HIS A 77 24.41 3.46 0.15
N VAL A 78 23.26 3.34 -0.51
CA VAL A 78 22.93 4.14 -1.69
C VAL A 78 22.51 5.55 -1.28
N ASN A 79 21.65 5.66 -0.26
CA ASN A 79 21.12 6.93 0.22
C ASN A 79 21.82 7.46 1.48
N HIS A 80 22.85 6.78 1.97
CA HIS A 80 23.58 7.11 3.20
C HIS A 80 22.64 7.30 4.42
N ALA A 81 21.64 6.44 4.54
CA ALA A 81 20.58 6.54 5.55
C ALA A 81 20.54 5.32 6.47
N THR A 82 20.37 5.56 7.77
CA THR A 82 20.11 4.48 8.75
C THR A 82 18.67 4.01 8.66
N HIS A 83 18.38 2.83 9.21
CA HIS A 83 17.00 2.34 9.29
C HIS A 83 16.12 3.26 10.15
N GLU A 84 16.65 3.76 11.26
CA GLU A 84 15.97 4.68 12.17
C GLU A 84 15.55 5.95 11.44
N HIS A 85 16.47 6.56 10.67
CA HIS A 85 16.16 7.75 9.88
C HIS A 85 15.04 7.49 8.87
N LYS A 86 15.09 6.35 8.15
CA LYS A 86 14.04 5.96 7.20
C LYS A 86 12.67 5.80 7.87
N GLU A 87 12.62 5.20 9.06
CA GLU A 87 11.36 5.04 9.80
C GLU A 87 10.84 6.38 10.37
N GLU A 88 11.72 7.30 10.74
CA GLU A 88 11.36 8.65 11.24
C GLU A 88 10.71 9.51 10.15
N ILE A 89 11.27 9.52 8.95
CA ILE A 89 10.73 10.31 7.82
C ILE A 89 9.50 9.67 7.17
N LYS A 90 9.22 8.40 7.46
CA LYS A 90 8.13 7.65 6.84
C LYS A 90 6.76 8.25 7.18
N VAL A 91 6.09 8.80 6.17
CA VAL A 91 4.75 9.38 6.33
C VAL A 91 3.68 8.29 6.46
N GLY A 92 3.85 7.15 5.78
CA GLY A 92 2.93 6.03 5.77
C GLY A 92 2.90 5.23 7.08
N TYR A 93 2.26 4.06 7.02
CA TYR A 93 2.26 3.12 8.14
C TYR A 93 3.65 2.49 8.32
N ASN A 94 4.16 2.50 9.55
CA ASN A 94 5.33 1.71 9.91
C ASN A 94 5.01 0.20 9.93
N LEU A 95 6.04 -0.65 10.05
CA LEU A 95 5.91 -2.09 9.99
C LEU A 95 4.90 -2.64 11.03
N GLN A 96 4.96 -2.18 12.28
CA GLN A 96 4.08 -2.67 13.35
C GLN A 96 2.60 -2.38 13.04
N ARG A 97 2.29 -1.16 12.58
CA ARG A 97 0.91 -0.78 12.22
C ARG A 97 0.41 -1.54 10.98
N LYS A 98 1.30 -1.84 10.02
CA LYS A 98 0.98 -2.70 8.87
C LYS A 98 0.61 -4.11 9.35
N VAL A 99 1.38 -4.70 10.28
CA VAL A 99 1.07 -6.02 10.86
C VAL A 99 -0.31 -6.01 11.52
N VAL A 100 -0.61 -5.01 12.37
CA VAL A 100 -1.93 -4.90 13.01
C VAL A 100 -3.05 -4.83 11.98
N LEU A 101 -2.93 -3.97 10.97
CA LEU A 101 -3.95 -3.81 9.93
C LEU A 101 -4.16 -5.11 9.13
N MET A 102 -3.07 -5.78 8.75
CA MET A 102 -3.14 -7.05 8.03
C MET A 102 -3.73 -8.18 8.89
N THR A 103 -3.48 -8.18 10.21
CA THR A 103 -4.07 -9.14 11.14
C THR A 103 -5.58 -8.93 11.26
N ILE A 104 -6.02 -7.69 11.44
CA ILE A 104 -7.46 -7.35 11.49
C ILE A 104 -8.15 -7.81 10.19
N TRP A 105 -7.55 -7.49 9.04
CA TRP A 105 -8.06 -7.93 7.75
C TRP A 105 -8.15 -9.46 7.64
N ALA A 106 -7.06 -10.17 7.93
CA ALA A 106 -6.98 -11.62 7.77
C ALA A 106 -7.90 -12.39 8.71
N LEU A 107 -8.13 -11.87 9.93
CA LEU A 107 -9.01 -12.49 10.92
C LEU A 107 -10.48 -12.11 10.73
N SER A 108 -10.81 -11.06 10.00
CA SER A 108 -12.19 -10.58 9.89
C SER A 108 -13.18 -11.61 9.30
N PRO A 109 -12.83 -12.46 8.31
CA PRO A 109 -13.75 -13.52 7.87
C PRO A 109 -13.99 -14.57 8.94
N LEU A 110 -12.99 -14.88 9.78
CA LEU A 110 -13.14 -15.81 10.89
C LEU A 110 -14.07 -15.24 11.96
N VAL A 111 -13.92 -13.97 12.30
CA VAL A 111 -14.81 -13.27 13.24
C VAL A 111 -16.25 -13.30 12.72
N LEU A 112 -16.48 -12.99 11.44
CA LEU A 112 -17.81 -13.07 10.81
C LEU A 112 -18.37 -14.49 10.79
N TYR A 113 -17.52 -15.51 10.64
CA TYR A 113 -17.95 -16.91 10.68
C TYR A 113 -18.40 -17.35 12.07
N VAL A 114 -17.68 -16.91 13.12
CA VAL A 114 -18.00 -17.23 14.53
C VAL A 114 -19.20 -16.43 15.04
N ASP A 115 -19.28 -15.15 14.68
CA ASP A 115 -20.44 -14.29 14.96
C ASP A 115 -21.03 -13.77 13.63
N PRO A 116 -22.05 -14.47 13.09
CA PRO A 116 -22.67 -14.08 11.82
C PRO A 116 -23.32 -12.70 11.81
N THR A 117 -23.56 -12.12 13.00
CA THR A 117 -24.10 -10.75 13.11
C THR A 117 -23.00 -9.68 13.16
N LEU A 118 -21.74 -10.07 13.33
CA LEU A 118 -20.62 -9.16 13.59
C LEU A 118 -20.98 -8.13 14.66
N PHE A 119 -21.30 -8.62 15.86
CA PHE A 119 -21.72 -7.78 17.01
C PHE A 119 -23.02 -6.96 16.74
N GLY A 120 -23.93 -7.50 15.94
CA GLY A 120 -25.21 -6.85 15.58
C GLY A 120 -25.12 -5.84 14.44
N LEU A 121 -24.00 -5.75 13.74
CA LEU A 121 -23.82 -4.86 12.60
C LEU A 121 -24.37 -5.44 11.28
N PHE A 122 -24.51 -6.77 11.20
CA PHE A 122 -24.99 -7.49 10.02
C PHE A 122 -26.19 -8.39 10.35
N THR A 123 -26.99 -8.69 9.36
CA THR A 123 -27.89 -9.85 9.39
C THR A 123 -27.07 -11.12 9.16
N PRO A 124 -27.39 -12.24 9.83
CA PRO A 124 -26.69 -13.49 9.58
C PRO A 124 -26.71 -13.86 8.09
N TRP A 125 -25.56 -14.28 7.56
CA TRP A 125 -25.45 -14.68 6.17
C TRP A 125 -26.29 -15.95 5.88
N ALA A 126 -26.98 -15.99 4.74
CA ALA A 126 -27.89 -17.05 4.36
C ALA A 126 -27.17 -18.18 3.59
N ASP A 127 -26.16 -17.85 2.81
CA ASP A 127 -25.41 -18.76 1.94
C ASP A 127 -23.96 -18.32 1.77
N PRO A 128 -23.07 -19.15 1.18
CA PRO A 128 -21.66 -18.78 0.97
C PRO A 128 -21.46 -17.51 0.14
N ALA A 129 -22.34 -17.23 -0.82
CA ALA A 129 -22.23 -16.01 -1.63
C ALA A 129 -22.57 -14.77 -0.80
N ASP A 130 -23.55 -14.88 0.10
CA ASP A 130 -23.86 -13.80 1.05
C ASP A 130 -22.73 -13.59 2.06
N PHE A 131 -22.15 -14.67 2.59
CA PHE A 131 -20.93 -14.58 3.41
C PHE A 131 -19.84 -13.79 2.69
N MET A 132 -19.52 -14.11 1.43
CA MET A 132 -18.50 -13.40 0.66
C MET A 132 -18.86 -11.93 0.41
N ARG A 133 -20.14 -11.61 0.20
CA ARG A 133 -20.60 -10.21 0.11
C ARG A 133 -20.36 -9.44 1.41
N GLN A 134 -20.58 -10.06 2.56
CA GLN A 134 -20.35 -9.44 3.86
C GLN A 134 -18.85 -9.29 4.15
N VAL A 135 -18.03 -10.30 3.85
CA VAL A 135 -16.56 -10.20 3.91
C VAL A 135 -16.06 -9.04 3.04
N ALA A 136 -16.55 -8.91 1.82
CA ALA A 136 -16.17 -7.82 0.93
C ALA A 136 -16.50 -6.43 1.51
N LYS A 137 -17.69 -6.27 2.11
CA LYS A 137 -18.08 -5.03 2.81
C LYS A 137 -17.12 -4.72 3.97
N ILE A 138 -16.77 -5.71 4.78
CA ILE A 138 -15.80 -5.55 5.88
C ILE A 138 -14.44 -5.12 5.32
N TRP A 139 -13.95 -5.76 4.28
CA TRP A 139 -12.65 -5.47 3.69
C TRP A 139 -12.58 -4.09 3.05
N LEU A 140 -13.64 -3.64 2.37
CA LEU A 140 -13.72 -2.26 1.86
C LEU A 140 -13.75 -1.26 3.02
N THR A 141 -14.48 -1.57 4.10
CA THR A 141 -14.55 -0.74 5.30
C THR A 141 -13.19 -0.65 6.00
N ILE A 142 -12.46 -1.77 6.13
CA ILE A 142 -11.10 -1.79 6.70
C ILE A 142 -10.15 -0.94 5.83
N GLY A 143 -10.22 -1.07 4.51
CA GLY A 143 -9.38 -0.30 3.59
C GLY A 143 -9.64 1.21 3.69
N LEU A 144 -10.91 1.60 3.61
CA LEU A 144 -11.30 3.00 3.75
C LEU A 144 -11.02 3.53 5.15
N GLY A 145 -11.34 2.75 6.18
CA GLY A 145 -11.08 3.10 7.58
C GLY A 145 -9.59 3.29 7.86
N GLY A 146 -8.73 2.39 7.37
CA GLY A 146 -7.29 2.52 7.48
C GLY A 146 -6.75 3.77 6.77
N LEU A 147 -7.25 4.07 5.57
CA LEU A 147 -6.89 5.27 4.84
C LEU A 147 -7.27 6.54 5.61
N LEU A 148 -8.53 6.65 6.01
CA LEU A 148 -9.05 7.83 6.72
C LEU A 148 -8.41 7.99 8.11
N PHE A 149 -8.27 6.91 8.87
CA PHE A 149 -7.63 6.94 10.18
C PHE A 149 -6.20 7.48 10.08
N ARG A 150 -5.38 7.00 9.14
CA ARG A 150 -4.02 7.51 8.99
C ARG A 150 -3.99 8.95 8.52
N THR A 151 -4.86 9.34 7.61
CA THR A 151 -4.97 10.73 7.13
C THR A 151 -5.26 11.67 8.30
N ILE A 152 -6.29 11.38 9.09
CA ILE A 152 -6.67 12.18 10.26
C ILE A 152 -5.56 12.17 11.32
N HIS A 153 -4.95 11.02 11.58
CA HIS A 153 -3.83 10.92 12.52
C HIS A 153 -2.65 11.81 12.11
N LEU A 154 -2.36 11.92 10.81
CA LEU A 154 -1.32 12.82 10.30
C LEU A 154 -1.65 14.29 10.55
N PHE A 155 -2.92 14.70 10.54
CA PHE A 155 -3.32 16.07 10.86
C PHE A 155 -2.88 16.49 12.28
N PHE A 156 -2.82 15.53 13.20
CA PHE A 156 -2.45 15.80 14.59
C PHE A 156 -0.94 15.68 14.86
N ILE A 157 -0.24 14.77 14.19
CA ILE A 157 1.19 14.51 14.45
C ILE A 157 2.14 15.21 13.47
N ARG A 158 1.62 15.75 12.36
CA ARG A 158 2.33 16.54 11.35
C ARG A 158 1.48 17.80 11.10
N ASP A 159 0.82 17.85 9.97
CA ASP A 159 -0.09 18.92 9.57
C ASP A 159 -1.16 18.40 8.57
N VAL A 160 -2.15 19.23 8.28
CA VAL A 160 -3.27 18.89 7.38
C VAL A 160 -2.78 18.66 5.94
N GLU A 161 -1.82 19.47 5.46
CA GLU A 161 -1.29 19.35 4.10
C GLU A 161 -0.60 17.99 3.91
N THR A 162 0.28 17.60 4.84
CA THR A 162 0.96 16.29 4.83
C THR A 162 -0.05 15.12 4.81
N GLY A 163 -1.10 15.18 5.60
CA GLY A 163 -2.13 14.14 5.62
C GLY A 163 -2.90 14.04 4.31
N LEU A 164 -3.31 15.16 3.73
CA LEU A 164 -4.01 15.20 2.43
C LEU A 164 -3.10 14.78 1.28
N VAL A 165 -1.83 15.17 1.29
CA VAL A 165 -0.83 14.71 0.32
C VAL A 165 -0.66 13.20 0.40
N TRP A 166 -0.53 12.64 1.63
CA TRP A 166 -0.40 11.21 1.82
C TRP A 166 -1.65 10.45 1.33
N MET A 167 -2.84 10.91 1.64
CA MET A 167 -4.09 10.31 1.14
C MET A 167 -4.13 10.32 -0.39
N THR A 168 -3.83 11.46 -1.01
CA THR A 168 -3.77 11.60 -2.47
C THR A 168 -2.72 10.66 -3.06
N LYS A 169 -1.55 10.55 -2.41
CA LYS A 169 -0.49 9.63 -2.80
C LYS A 169 -1.03 8.19 -2.83
N ILE A 170 -1.59 7.69 -1.72
CA ILE A 170 -2.07 6.30 -1.63
C ILE A 170 -3.13 5.99 -2.71
N LEU A 171 -4.07 6.89 -2.95
CA LEU A 171 -5.11 6.70 -3.97
C LEU A 171 -4.58 6.74 -5.40
N THR A 172 -3.50 7.48 -5.65
CA THR A 172 -2.96 7.70 -7.00
C THR A 172 -1.64 6.97 -7.28
N ASP A 173 -1.02 6.36 -6.25
CA ASP A 173 0.19 5.55 -6.42
C ASP A 173 0.02 4.40 -7.42
N PRO A 174 -1.12 3.70 -7.53
CA PRO A 174 -1.26 2.66 -8.55
C PRO A 174 -0.99 3.16 -9.97
N PHE A 175 -1.38 4.40 -10.31
CA PHE A 175 -1.07 4.99 -11.62
C PHE A 175 0.41 5.34 -11.78
N SER A 176 1.06 5.78 -10.69
CA SER A 176 2.48 6.14 -10.68
C SER A 176 3.36 4.89 -10.69
N ASP A 177 3.05 3.91 -9.85
CA ASP A 177 3.79 2.65 -9.71
C ASP A 177 3.73 1.82 -11.00
N LEU A 178 2.57 1.81 -11.68
CA LEU A 178 2.44 1.15 -12.98
C LEU A 178 3.43 1.71 -14.00
N LYS A 179 3.55 3.05 -14.07
CA LYS A 179 4.49 3.73 -14.97
C LYS A 179 5.94 3.56 -14.55
N LEU A 180 6.22 3.54 -13.25
CA LEU A 180 7.57 3.48 -12.72
C LEU A 180 8.16 2.07 -12.81
N TYR A 181 7.34 1.05 -12.52
CA TYR A 181 7.81 -0.32 -12.33
C TYR A 181 7.49 -1.28 -13.48
N TYR A 182 6.88 -0.84 -14.60
CA TYR A 182 6.49 -1.76 -15.70
C TYR A 182 7.67 -2.54 -16.31
N LYS A 183 8.91 -2.03 -16.21
CA LYS A 183 10.12 -2.71 -16.68
C LYS A 183 10.75 -3.62 -15.64
N ALA A 184 10.37 -3.52 -14.37
CA ALA A 184 11.01 -4.26 -13.29
C ALA A 184 10.90 -5.79 -13.45
N PRO A 185 9.74 -6.38 -13.84
CA PRO A 185 9.68 -7.83 -14.08
C PRO A 185 10.63 -8.29 -15.18
N LEU A 186 10.76 -7.52 -16.26
CA LEU A 186 11.66 -7.86 -17.36
C LEU A 186 13.14 -7.73 -16.95
N ALA A 187 13.49 -6.70 -16.17
CA ALA A 187 14.83 -6.54 -15.62
C ALA A 187 15.18 -7.70 -14.68
N LEU A 188 14.24 -8.09 -13.81
CA LEU A 188 14.40 -9.23 -12.93
C LEU A 188 14.62 -10.55 -13.71
N MET A 189 13.88 -10.78 -14.79
CA MET A 189 14.08 -11.95 -15.66
C MET A 189 15.46 -11.98 -16.34
N LYS A 190 16.10 -10.82 -16.51
CA LYS A 190 17.47 -10.67 -17.03
C LYS A 190 18.53 -10.81 -15.93
N GLY A 191 18.15 -11.07 -14.68
CA GLY A 191 19.06 -11.25 -13.56
C GLY A 191 19.42 -9.95 -12.82
N GLU A 192 18.78 -8.82 -13.13
CA GLU A 192 18.97 -7.58 -12.37
C GLU A 192 18.19 -7.66 -11.05
N LEU A 193 18.88 -7.83 -9.93
CA LEU A 193 18.25 -7.92 -8.61
C LEU A 193 18.02 -6.55 -7.97
N ILE A 194 18.88 -5.58 -8.25
CA ILE A 194 18.85 -4.23 -7.68
C ILE A 194 18.72 -3.20 -8.81
N ASP A 195 18.01 -2.11 -8.54
CA ASP A 195 17.83 -1.03 -9.50
C ASP A 195 19.08 -0.14 -9.61
N PRO A 196 19.83 -0.20 -10.73
CA PRO A 196 21.04 0.62 -10.90
C PRO A 196 20.70 2.12 -11.10
N GLY A 197 19.47 2.47 -11.40
CA GLY A 197 19.02 3.84 -11.57
C GLY A 197 19.09 4.65 -10.27
N LEU A 198 18.85 3.98 -9.13
CA LEU A 198 18.93 4.62 -7.81
C LEU A 198 20.34 5.08 -7.45
N GLU A 199 21.39 4.33 -7.82
CA GLU A 199 22.78 4.70 -7.57
C GLU A 199 23.21 5.95 -8.37
N LYS A 200 22.65 6.16 -9.55
CA LYS A 200 23.01 7.31 -10.42
C LYS A 200 22.43 8.62 -9.90
N HIS A 201 21.25 8.60 -9.31
CA HIS A 201 20.60 9.81 -8.80
C HIS A 201 21.26 10.38 -7.54
N VAL A 202 21.87 9.52 -6.70
CA VAL A 202 22.59 9.94 -5.49
C VAL A 202 23.92 10.65 -5.83
N LYS A 203 24.55 10.34 -6.97
CA LYS A 203 25.81 10.98 -7.39
C LYS A 203 25.63 12.40 -7.96
N HIS A 204 24.41 12.86 -8.17
CA HIS A 204 24.08 14.15 -8.79
C HIS A 204 23.20 15.06 -7.90
N ALA A 205 22.91 14.66 -6.67
CA ALA A 205 22.20 15.44 -5.64
C ALA A 205 23.17 15.94 -4.58
#